data_eb68de17c9cd0b607ae923d00552411c
#
_entry.id   eb68de17c9cd0b607ae923d00552411c
#
_cell.length_a   1.000
_cell.length_b   1.000
_cell.length_c   1.000
_cell.angle_alpha   90.00
_cell.angle_beta   90.00
_cell.angle_gamma   90.00
#
_symmetry.space_group_name_H-M   'P 1'
#
loop_
_entity.id
_entity.type
_entity.pdbx_description
1 polymer ?
#
loop_
_entity_poly.entity_id
_entity_poly.type
_entity_poly.pdbx_seq_one_letter_code
_entity_poly.pdbx_strand_id
1 'polypeptide(L)'
;MSSKTPVPDWSREVLSLRRSLRLSQSDFAKRLNLSAMNVSRWERGAMEPTPGAYIRLGNLADDPSSWFFWGRAGLSTADIMRVLPAAQHRLSPDKMARLQIVHASSGNENSPKTESFVAVPVLPVNVAAPGWRADEVADLDQLKPESLWAAPAAWCPNPQSTVSLRVRGNSMAPLILDGYLIAVDTSEYGREKLIGKIVVAANKKTKQLVVSRLVKFDHTEALVADQRENQSILLANESEWNIVGKVLWWVGKTS
;
A
#
# COMPACT_ATOMS: atom_id res chain seq x y z
N MET A 1 36.50 -27.43 -5.14
CA MET A 1 36.21 -26.46 -4.06
C MET A 1 35.04 -25.60 -4.50
N SER A 2 33.84 -25.88 -3.94
CA SER A 2 32.64 -25.15 -4.33
C SER A 2 32.63 -23.80 -3.59
N SER A 3 32.84 -22.71 -4.31
CA SER A 3 32.76 -21.35 -3.76
C SER A 3 31.32 -21.08 -3.36
N LYS A 4 31.03 -21.11 -2.06
CA LYS A 4 29.75 -20.69 -1.51
C LYS A 4 29.55 -19.22 -1.88
N THR A 5 28.62 -18.93 -2.79
CA THR A 5 28.20 -17.56 -3.07
C THR A 5 27.82 -16.89 -1.76
N PRO A 6 28.33 -15.69 -1.44
CA PRO A 6 27.99 -15.01 -0.19
C PRO A 6 26.49 -14.73 -0.15
N VAL A 7 25.88 -15.07 0.99
CA VAL A 7 24.45 -14.82 1.23
C VAL A 7 24.23 -13.30 1.21
N PRO A 8 23.29 -12.79 0.37
CA PRO A 8 23.03 -11.36 0.28
C PRO A 8 22.66 -10.74 1.63
N ASP A 9 22.98 -9.46 1.82
CA ASP A 9 22.68 -8.72 3.05
C ASP A 9 21.18 -8.68 3.35
N TRP A 10 20.36 -8.41 2.32
CA TRP A 10 18.90 -8.39 2.44
C TRP A 10 18.32 -9.74 2.88
N SER A 11 18.90 -10.85 2.47
CA SER A 11 18.46 -12.19 2.88
C SER A 11 18.69 -12.40 4.38
N ARG A 12 19.85 -11.94 4.89
CA ARG A 12 20.17 -12.00 6.33
C ARG A 12 19.24 -11.12 7.16
N GLU A 13 18.93 -9.91 6.67
CA GLU A 13 18.02 -8.99 7.35
C GLU A 13 16.58 -9.52 7.41
N VAL A 14 16.05 -10.09 6.32
CA VAL A 14 14.73 -10.74 6.31
C VAL A 14 14.67 -11.88 7.33
N LEU A 15 15.69 -12.75 7.35
CA LEU A 15 15.78 -13.86 8.30
C LEU A 15 15.86 -13.35 9.74
N SER A 16 16.66 -12.31 9.98
CA SER A 16 16.83 -11.67 11.30
C SER A 16 15.49 -11.11 11.79
N LEU A 17 14.79 -10.35 10.97
CA LEU A 17 13.48 -9.78 11.29
C LEU A 17 12.47 -10.87 11.67
N ARG A 18 12.34 -11.92 10.85
CA ARG A 18 11.40 -13.00 11.17
C ARG A 18 11.72 -13.68 12.50
N ARG A 19 13.02 -13.91 12.78
CA ARG A 19 13.47 -14.54 14.04
C ARG A 19 13.21 -13.64 15.25
N SER A 20 13.45 -12.34 15.13
CA SER A 20 13.15 -11.38 16.22
C SER A 20 11.67 -11.38 16.58
N LEU A 21 10.80 -11.52 15.58
CA LEU A 21 9.34 -11.64 15.76
C LEU A 21 8.90 -13.04 16.23
N ARG A 22 9.81 -14.02 16.31
CA ARG A 22 9.53 -15.43 16.69
C ARG A 22 8.47 -16.10 15.81
N LEU A 23 8.43 -15.76 14.52
CA LEU A 23 7.43 -16.27 13.58
C LEU A 23 7.98 -17.44 12.75
N SER A 24 7.10 -18.39 12.37
CA SER A 24 7.37 -19.36 11.31
C SER A 24 7.42 -18.64 9.96
N GLN A 25 8.00 -19.25 8.91
CA GLN A 25 7.97 -18.70 7.55
C GLN A 25 6.53 -18.49 7.06
N SER A 26 5.63 -19.39 7.40
CA SER A 26 4.21 -19.30 7.04
C SER A 26 3.50 -18.13 7.73
N ASP A 27 3.71 -17.95 9.03
CA ASP A 27 3.05 -16.87 9.77
C ASP A 27 3.63 -15.51 9.42
N PHE A 28 4.94 -15.45 9.17
CA PHE A 28 5.60 -14.25 8.67
C PHE A 28 5.07 -13.85 7.28
N ALA A 29 4.91 -14.82 6.39
CA ALA A 29 4.32 -14.61 5.07
C ALA A 29 2.88 -14.10 5.16
N LYS A 30 2.04 -14.73 6.01
CA LYS A 30 0.67 -14.26 6.28
C LYS A 30 0.65 -12.80 6.75
N ARG A 31 1.55 -12.44 7.67
CA ARG A 31 1.63 -11.07 8.19
C ARG A 31 2.02 -10.04 7.13
N LEU A 32 2.79 -10.45 6.13
CA LEU A 32 3.18 -9.63 4.98
C LEU A 32 2.17 -9.71 3.82
N ASN A 33 1.10 -10.48 3.95
CA ASN A 33 0.16 -10.81 2.87
C ASN A 33 0.86 -11.40 1.64
N LEU A 34 1.71 -12.41 1.86
CA LEU A 34 2.53 -13.07 0.84
C LEU A 34 2.52 -14.60 1.02
N SER A 35 3.06 -15.33 0.05
CA SER A 35 3.23 -16.78 0.16
C SER A 35 4.46 -17.16 0.99
N ALA A 36 4.38 -18.27 1.74
CA ALA A 36 5.52 -18.83 2.47
C ALA A 36 6.70 -19.17 1.55
N MET A 37 6.43 -19.49 0.28
CA MET A 37 7.45 -19.75 -0.72
C MET A 37 8.30 -18.51 -1.01
N ASN A 38 7.71 -17.31 -1.06
CA ASN A 38 8.44 -16.07 -1.24
C ASN A 38 9.41 -15.83 -0.08
N VAL A 39 8.93 -15.96 1.16
CA VAL A 39 9.77 -15.82 2.36
C VAL A 39 10.93 -16.83 2.32
N SER A 40 10.65 -18.09 1.98
CA SER A 40 11.68 -19.12 1.87
C SER A 40 12.73 -18.80 0.79
N ARG A 41 12.31 -18.25 -0.36
CA ARG A 41 13.24 -17.84 -1.43
C ARG A 41 14.09 -16.65 -1.00
N TRP A 42 13.51 -15.69 -0.29
CA TRP A 42 14.22 -14.53 0.24
C TRP A 42 15.29 -14.96 1.26
N GLU A 43 14.93 -15.75 2.25
CA GLU A 43 15.87 -16.19 3.30
C GLU A 43 17.04 -17.04 2.76
N ARG A 44 16.84 -17.72 1.63
CA ARG A 44 17.91 -18.47 0.95
C ARG A 44 18.73 -17.62 -0.04
N GLY A 45 18.37 -16.34 -0.22
CA GLY A 45 19.02 -15.47 -1.19
C GLY A 45 18.73 -15.83 -2.66
N ALA A 46 17.74 -16.67 -2.91
CA ALA A 46 17.37 -17.12 -4.25
C ALA A 46 16.56 -16.09 -5.05
N MET A 47 15.91 -15.14 -4.37
CA MET A 47 15.11 -14.08 -4.98
C MET A 47 15.11 -12.88 -4.03
N GLU A 48 15.34 -11.68 -4.56
CA GLU A 48 15.25 -10.44 -3.80
C GLU A 48 13.79 -10.01 -3.61
N PRO A 49 13.42 -9.47 -2.42
CA PRO A 49 12.11 -8.86 -2.22
C PRO A 49 11.84 -7.72 -3.21
N THR A 50 10.60 -7.60 -3.66
CA THR A 50 10.16 -6.48 -4.49
C THR A 50 10.14 -5.17 -3.70
N PRO A 51 10.11 -3.98 -4.35
CA PRO A 51 9.96 -2.70 -3.64
C PRO A 51 8.75 -2.68 -2.70
N GLY A 52 7.58 -3.17 -3.14
CA GLY A 52 6.39 -3.28 -2.29
C GLY A 52 6.59 -4.21 -1.10
N ALA A 53 7.29 -5.33 -1.27
CA ALA A 53 7.62 -6.23 -0.17
C ALA A 53 8.60 -5.59 0.82
N TYR A 54 9.59 -4.84 0.33
CA TYR A 54 10.51 -4.10 1.19
C TYR A 54 9.80 -3.06 2.06
N ILE A 55 8.80 -2.36 1.53
CA ILE A 55 7.98 -1.43 2.32
C ILE A 55 7.23 -2.17 3.44
N ARG A 56 6.61 -3.31 3.12
CA ARG A 56 5.91 -4.14 4.11
C ARG A 56 6.85 -4.62 5.21
N LEU A 57 8.06 -5.06 4.83
CA LEU A 57 9.09 -5.45 5.78
C LEU A 57 9.50 -4.28 6.68
N GLY A 58 9.71 -3.08 6.11
CA GLY A 58 10.05 -1.87 6.86
C GLY A 58 8.94 -1.43 7.82
N ASN A 59 7.66 -1.56 7.41
CA ASN A 59 6.52 -1.26 8.27
C ASN A 59 6.34 -2.28 9.41
N LEU A 60 6.87 -3.47 9.25
CA LEU A 60 6.81 -4.53 10.26
C LEU A 60 8.03 -4.54 11.20
N ALA A 61 9.14 -3.98 10.76
CA ALA A 61 10.40 -3.97 11.48
C ALA A 61 10.50 -2.77 12.45
N ASP A 62 11.22 -2.99 13.56
CA ASP A 62 11.67 -1.91 14.44
C ASP A 62 12.98 -1.30 13.92
N ASP A 63 13.37 -0.11 14.46
CA ASP A 63 14.64 0.50 14.14
C ASP A 63 15.83 -0.35 14.68
N PRO A 64 16.93 -0.41 13.96
CA PRO A 64 17.22 0.30 12.69
C PRO A 64 16.80 -0.47 11.41
N SER A 65 16.29 -1.70 11.55
CA SER A 65 15.99 -2.58 10.40
C SER A 65 14.93 -2.00 9.46
N SER A 66 13.96 -1.24 9.98
CA SER A 66 12.96 -0.54 9.17
C SER A 66 13.60 0.35 8.09
N TRP A 67 14.64 1.10 8.46
CA TRP A 67 15.38 1.98 7.55
C TRP A 67 16.11 1.22 6.45
N PHE A 68 16.68 0.07 6.78
CA PHE A 68 17.30 -0.80 5.79
C PHE A 68 16.30 -1.22 4.71
N PHE A 69 15.13 -1.70 5.11
CA PHE A 69 14.12 -2.18 4.17
C PHE A 69 13.52 -1.04 3.33
N TRP A 70 13.20 0.11 3.93
CA TRP A 70 12.69 1.27 3.18
C TRP A 70 13.72 1.84 2.20
N GLY A 71 14.99 1.87 2.58
CA GLY A 71 16.08 2.26 1.68
C GLY A 71 16.20 1.32 0.49
N ARG A 72 16.03 0.01 0.70
CA ARG A 72 16.00 -0.99 -0.37
C ARG A 72 14.77 -0.84 -1.29
N ALA A 73 13.65 -0.37 -0.78
CA ALA A 73 12.49 0.00 -1.59
C ALA A 73 12.77 1.22 -2.51
N GLY A 74 13.92 1.88 -2.34
CA GLY A 74 14.33 3.06 -3.08
C GLY A 74 13.85 4.38 -2.49
N LEU A 75 13.44 4.36 -1.21
CA LEU A 75 13.08 5.57 -0.47
C LEU A 75 14.34 6.21 0.09
N SER A 76 14.50 7.51 -0.11
CA SER A 76 15.60 8.25 0.53
C SER A 76 15.27 8.50 2.00
N THR A 77 16.31 8.68 2.82
CA THR A 77 16.14 9.09 4.23
C THR A 77 15.32 10.38 4.33
N ALA A 78 15.49 11.32 3.40
CA ALA A 78 14.73 12.56 3.35
C ALA A 78 13.24 12.33 3.08
N ASP A 79 12.89 11.38 2.20
CA ASP A 79 11.50 11.04 1.91
C ASP A 79 10.82 10.40 3.13
N ILE A 80 11.52 9.45 3.76
CA ILE A 80 11.03 8.77 4.97
C ILE A 80 10.83 9.79 6.11
N MET A 81 11.81 10.67 6.31
CA MET A 81 11.78 11.71 7.36
C MET A 81 10.67 12.73 7.16
N ARG A 82 10.37 13.10 5.91
CA ARG A 82 9.29 14.05 5.60
C ARG A 82 7.92 13.50 5.98
N VAL A 83 7.75 12.20 5.91
CA VAL A 83 6.44 11.54 5.91
C VAL A 83 6.15 10.80 7.22
N LEU A 84 7.19 10.38 7.95
CA LEU A 84 7.05 9.65 9.21
C LEU A 84 7.48 10.50 10.41
N PRO A 85 6.56 11.22 11.07
CA PRO A 85 6.86 11.91 12.32
C PRO A 85 7.46 10.97 13.38
N ALA A 86 7.05 9.70 13.38
CA ALA A 86 7.59 8.66 14.24
C ALA A 86 9.10 8.41 14.03
N ALA A 87 9.59 8.50 12.81
CA ALA A 87 11.01 8.36 12.52
C ALA A 87 11.84 9.52 13.08
N GLN A 88 11.23 10.69 13.27
CA GLN A 88 11.89 11.87 13.82
C GLN A 88 12.26 11.69 15.31
N HIS A 89 11.44 11.01 16.09
CA HIS A 89 11.71 10.74 17.50
C HIS A 89 12.78 9.67 17.73
N ARG A 90 13.07 8.86 16.73
CA ARG A 90 14.04 7.76 16.80
C ARG A 90 15.46 8.16 16.35
N LEU A 91 15.62 9.39 15.85
CA LEU A 91 16.91 9.95 15.49
C LEU A 91 17.51 10.75 16.63
N SER A 92 18.84 10.66 16.77
CA SER A 92 19.58 11.39 17.82
C SER A 92 19.24 12.89 17.83
N PRO A 93 19.15 13.53 19.02
CA PRO A 93 18.72 14.92 19.18
C PRO A 93 19.47 15.94 18.32
N ASP A 94 20.75 15.70 18.00
CA ASP A 94 21.59 16.61 17.20
C ASP A 94 21.17 16.74 15.72
N LYS A 95 20.40 15.80 15.18
CA LYS A 95 19.89 15.85 13.81
C LYS A 95 18.50 16.48 13.69
N MET A 96 17.83 16.73 14.80
CA MET A 96 16.45 17.23 14.86
C MET A 96 16.31 18.75 14.79
N ALA A 97 17.38 19.51 14.82
CA ALA A 97 17.35 20.99 14.95
C ALA A 97 16.69 21.76 13.77
N ARG A 98 16.16 21.09 12.75
CA ARG A 98 15.63 21.74 11.53
C ARG A 98 14.18 21.41 11.16
N LEU A 99 13.44 20.69 11.99
CA LEU A 99 12.04 20.35 11.68
C LEU A 99 11.10 20.96 12.73
N GLN A 100 10.46 22.07 12.37
CA GLN A 100 9.37 22.64 13.15
C GLN A 100 8.11 21.80 12.91
N ILE A 101 7.69 21.04 13.94
CA ILE A 101 6.34 20.48 13.97
C ILE A 101 5.42 21.62 14.41
N VAL A 102 4.58 22.12 13.50
CA VAL A 102 3.54 23.08 13.84
C VAL A 102 2.43 22.31 14.57
N HIS A 103 2.41 22.44 15.89
CA HIS A 103 1.27 21.98 16.68
C HIS A 103 0.11 22.95 16.48
N ALA A 104 -0.98 22.50 15.93
CA ALA A 104 -2.19 23.32 15.71
C ALA A 104 -2.94 23.69 16.99
N SER A 105 -2.51 23.19 18.16
CA SER A 105 -3.09 23.57 19.46
C SER A 105 -2.02 23.56 20.54
N SER A 106 -1.84 24.71 21.17
CA SER A 106 -1.13 24.86 22.43
C SER A 106 -1.95 24.20 23.55
N GLY A 107 -1.40 23.19 24.19
CA GLY A 107 -1.74 22.91 25.58
C GLY A 107 -2.72 21.79 25.89
N ASN A 108 -2.73 20.67 25.18
CA ASN A 108 -3.37 19.47 25.70
C ASN A 108 -2.51 18.21 25.45
N GLU A 109 -2.41 17.37 26.47
CA GLU A 109 -1.64 16.13 26.54
C GLU A 109 -2.06 15.02 25.55
N ASN A 110 -2.91 15.34 24.57
CA ASN A 110 -3.44 14.44 23.54
C ASN A 110 -2.75 14.59 22.18
N SER A 111 -1.46 14.91 22.15
CA SER A 111 -0.71 14.71 20.90
C SER A 111 -0.80 13.25 20.47
N PRO A 112 -1.20 12.94 19.22
CA PRO A 112 -1.26 11.56 18.77
C PRO A 112 0.08 10.91 19.00
N LYS A 113 0.08 9.77 19.72
CA LYS A 113 1.31 9.01 19.97
C LYS A 113 1.97 8.70 18.64
N THR A 114 3.27 8.88 18.56
CA THR A 114 4.09 8.64 17.36
C THR A 114 3.93 7.24 16.78
N GLU A 115 3.54 6.28 17.62
CA GLU A 115 3.24 4.89 17.25
C GLU A 115 1.96 4.71 16.44
N SER A 116 1.18 5.77 16.24
CA SER A 116 -0.14 5.74 15.59
C SER A 116 -0.14 6.08 14.10
N PHE A 117 1.02 6.22 13.45
CA PHE A 117 1.11 6.50 12.02
C PHE A 117 1.80 5.37 11.27
N VAL A 118 1.39 5.18 10.02
CA VAL A 118 1.97 4.21 9.08
C VAL A 118 2.34 4.90 7.78
N ALA A 119 3.38 4.39 7.12
CA ALA A 119 3.77 4.83 5.79
C ALA A 119 2.94 4.08 4.75
N VAL A 120 2.18 4.83 3.95
CA VAL A 120 1.41 4.30 2.83
C VAL A 120 2.12 4.70 1.54
N PRO A 121 2.60 3.72 0.74
CA PRO A 121 3.28 4.01 -0.51
C PRO A 121 2.31 4.59 -1.54
N VAL A 122 2.71 5.68 -2.20
CA VAL A 122 2.02 6.23 -3.36
C VAL A 122 2.67 5.64 -4.61
N LEU A 123 1.91 4.85 -5.35
CA LEU A 123 2.41 4.19 -6.55
C LEU A 123 2.24 5.10 -7.78
N PRO A 124 3.18 5.05 -8.75
CA PRO A 124 3.16 5.88 -9.95
C PRO A 124 2.18 5.33 -10.99
N VAL A 125 0.95 5.04 -10.56
CA VAL A 125 -0.13 4.53 -11.42
C VAL A 125 -1.43 5.25 -11.13
N ASN A 126 -2.20 5.43 -12.17
CA ASN A 126 -3.50 6.06 -12.09
C ASN A 126 -4.60 4.99 -12.18
N VAL A 127 -5.61 5.15 -11.32
CA VAL A 127 -6.88 4.46 -11.48
C VAL A 127 -7.85 5.38 -12.20
N ALA A 128 -8.55 4.86 -13.18
CA ALA A 128 -9.43 5.67 -14.02
C ALA A 128 -10.90 5.31 -13.85
N ALA A 129 -11.77 6.10 -14.46
CA ALA A 129 -13.16 5.73 -14.71
C ALA A 129 -13.23 4.56 -15.70
N PRO A 130 -14.27 3.71 -15.66
CA PRO A 130 -14.58 2.81 -16.75
C PRO A 130 -14.66 3.57 -18.07
N GLY A 131 -13.90 3.15 -19.09
CA GLY A 131 -13.85 3.80 -20.39
C GLY A 131 -12.76 4.87 -20.57
N TRP A 132 -12.02 5.25 -19.53
CA TRP A 132 -10.84 6.10 -19.63
C TRP A 132 -9.56 5.28 -19.77
N ARG A 133 -8.53 5.86 -20.39
CA ARG A 133 -7.20 5.23 -20.43
C ARG A 133 -6.59 5.28 -19.03
N ALA A 134 -6.46 4.11 -18.41
CA ALA A 134 -5.67 3.91 -17.19
C ALA A 134 -4.29 3.36 -17.58
N ASP A 135 -3.34 3.49 -16.68
CA ASP A 135 -2.03 2.88 -16.85
C ASP A 135 -2.13 1.35 -16.81
N GLU A 136 -1.35 0.68 -17.65
CA GLU A 136 -1.28 -0.78 -17.64
C GLU A 136 -0.35 -1.23 -16.50
N VAL A 137 -0.88 -1.99 -15.57
CA VAL A 137 -0.10 -2.48 -14.42
C VAL A 137 -0.23 -3.99 -14.28
N ALA A 138 0.88 -4.68 -14.46
CA ALA A 138 0.90 -6.13 -14.30
C ALA A 138 0.82 -6.56 -12.83
N ASP A 139 1.50 -5.85 -11.94
CA ASP A 139 1.58 -6.16 -10.51
C ASP A 139 1.94 -4.90 -9.71
N LEU A 140 1.08 -4.51 -8.77
CA LEU A 140 1.31 -3.34 -7.93
C LEU A 140 2.53 -3.51 -7.00
N ASP A 141 2.84 -4.74 -6.59
CA ASP A 141 3.96 -5.03 -5.69
C ASP A 141 5.33 -4.85 -6.35
N GLN A 142 5.40 -4.89 -7.68
CA GLN A 142 6.63 -4.67 -8.44
C GLN A 142 6.95 -3.19 -8.65
N LEU A 143 5.99 -2.31 -8.42
CA LEU A 143 6.16 -0.88 -8.65
C LEU A 143 6.99 -0.23 -7.56
N LYS A 144 7.92 0.63 -7.97
CA LYS A 144 8.65 1.51 -7.07
C LYS A 144 7.73 2.69 -6.70
N PRO A 145 7.50 2.97 -5.40
CA PRO A 145 6.72 4.12 -5.00
C PRO A 145 7.34 5.45 -5.48
N GLU A 146 6.52 6.39 -5.88
CA GLU A 146 6.95 7.75 -6.18
C GLU A 146 7.12 8.60 -4.91
N SER A 147 6.35 8.29 -3.87
CA SER A 147 6.38 8.98 -2.58
C SER A 147 5.71 8.13 -1.49
N LEU A 148 5.76 8.64 -0.25
CA LEU A 148 5.04 8.07 0.89
C LEU A 148 4.01 9.07 1.41
N TRP A 149 2.89 8.55 1.89
CA TRP A 149 1.89 9.28 2.64
C TRP A 149 1.87 8.79 4.08
N ALA A 150 1.96 9.68 5.07
CA ALA A 150 1.76 9.33 6.46
C ALA A 150 0.27 9.33 6.78
N ALA A 151 -0.26 8.18 7.14
CA ALA A 151 -1.65 8.04 7.53
C ALA A 151 -1.75 7.58 8.99
N PRO A 152 -2.79 7.98 9.74
CA PRO A 152 -3.08 7.40 11.03
C PRO A 152 -3.23 5.87 10.91
N ALA A 153 -2.61 5.12 11.82
CA ALA A 153 -2.68 3.64 11.81
C ALA A 153 -4.14 3.14 11.87
N ALA A 154 -5.00 3.86 12.57
CA ALA A 154 -6.43 3.55 12.67
C ALA A 154 -7.17 3.63 11.32
N TRP A 155 -6.63 4.36 10.33
CA TRP A 155 -7.20 4.44 8.97
C TRP A 155 -6.73 3.32 8.05
N CYS A 156 -5.72 2.56 8.47
CA CYS A 156 -5.09 1.50 7.68
C CYS A 156 -5.14 0.19 8.48
N PRO A 157 -6.25 -0.55 8.49
CA PRO A 157 -6.38 -1.79 9.27
C PRO A 157 -5.32 -2.84 8.91
N ASN A 158 -4.89 -2.85 7.65
CA ASN A 158 -3.87 -3.73 7.11
C ASN A 158 -2.73 -2.91 6.47
N PRO A 159 -1.83 -2.29 7.26
CA PRO A 159 -0.82 -1.37 6.75
C PRO A 159 0.13 -2.01 5.73
N GLN A 160 0.41 -3.32 5.88
CA GLN A 160 1.28 -4.08 4.98
C GLN A 160 0.67 -4.33 3.60
N SER A 161 -0.65 -4.18 3.50
CA SER A 161 -1.42 -4.37 2.28
C SER A 161 -2.08 -3.09 1.79
N THR A 162 -1.73 -1.93 2.39
CA THR A 162 -2.30 -0.64 1.99
C THR A 162 -1.35 0.09 1.05
N VAL A 163 -1.88 0.52 -0.10
CA VAL A 163 -1.19 1.34 -1.09
C VAL A 163 -2.04 2.56 -1.44
N SER A 164 -1.43 3.62 -1.94
CA SER A 164 -2.16 4.79 -2.46
C SER A 164 -2.00 4.89 -3.97
N LEU A 165 -3.10 5.21 -4.64
CA LEU A 165 -3.19 5.39 -6.08
C LEU A 165 -3.79 6.75 -6.40
N ARG A 166 -3.41 7.35 -7.53
CA ARG A 166 -3.99 8.61 -8.00
C ARG A 166 -5.19 8.35 -8.88
N VAL A 167 -6.27 9.08 -8.66
CA VAL A 167 -7.49 8.99 -9.46
C VAL A 167 -7.37 9.89 -10.69
N ARG A 168 -7.84 9.38 -11.84
CA ARG A 168 -8.03 10.13 -13.08
C ARG A 168 -9.48 10.09 -13.51
N GLY A 169 -10.01 11.27 -13.79
CA GLY A 169 -11.41 11.45 -14.18
C GLY A 169 -12.36 11.56 -12.98
N ASN A 170 -13.63 11.77 -13.29
CA ASN A 170 -14.67 12.13 -12.32
C ASN A 170 -15.77 11.09 -12.17
N SER A 171 -15.50 9.81 -12.49
CA SER A 171 -16.51 8.74 -12.42
C SER A 171 -17.14 8.56 -11.04
N MET A 172 -16.37 8.86 -10.00
CA MET A 172 -16.81 8.75 -8.60
C MET A 172 -17.17 10.11 -7.99
N ALA A 173 -17.36 11.14 -8.84
CA ALA A 173 -17.85 12.44 -8.38
C ALA A 173 -19.28 12.31 -7.79
N PRO A 174 -19.63 13.10 -6.76
CA PRO A 174 -18.82 14.16 -6.13
C PRO A 174 -17.86 13.68 -5.04
N LEU A 175 -17.82 12.37 -4.71
CA LEU A 175 -17.05 11.86 -3.58
C LEU A 175 -15.55 11.86 -3.85
N ILE A 176 -15.15 11.37 -5.03
CA ILE A 176 -13.75 11.26 -5.43
C ILE A 176 -13.61 11.96 -6.77
N LEU A 177 -12.74 12.96 -6.82
CA LEU A 177 -12.52 13.79 -8.00
C LEU A 177 -11.18 13.48 -8.67
N ASP A 178 -10.98 14.00 -9.87
CA ASP A 178 -9.71 13.92 -10.60
C ASP A 178 -8.55 14.45 -9.74
N GLY A 179 -7.42 13.75 -9.78
CA GLY A 179 -6.22 14.10 -9.04
C GLY A 179 -6.21 13.70 -7.55
N TYR A 180 -7.33 13.21 -7.01
CA TYR A 180 -7.35 12.71 -5.63
C TYR A 180 -6.47 11.47 -5.46
N LEU A 181 -5.91 11.30 -4.25
CA LEU A 181 -5.28 10.07 -3.81
C LEU A 181 -6.32 9.22 -3.08
N ILE A 182 -6.36 7.94 -3.40
CA ILE A 182 -7.14 6.94 -2.67
C ILE A 182 -6.20 5.95 -1.99
N ALA A 183 -6.48 5.56 -0.76
CA ALA A 183 -5.81 4.44 -0.11
C ALA A 183 -6.61 3.17 -0.35
N VAL A 184 -5.93 2.14 -0.79
CA VAL A 184 -6.49 0.85 -1.18
C VAL A 184 -5.89 -0.25 -0.32
N ASP A 185 -6.73 -0.98 0.37
CA ASP A 185 -6.35 -2.19 1.08
C ASP A 185 -6.44 -3.38 0.11
N THR A 186 -5.30 -3.95 -0.23
CA THR A 186 -5.16 -5.06 -1.16
C THR A 186 -5.18 -6.43 -0.50
N SER A 187 -5.47 -6.50 0.81
CA SER A 187 -5.65 -7.79 1.49
C SER A 187 -6.85 -8.55 0.91
N GLU A 188 -6.80 -9.87 1.04
CA GLU A 188 -7.88 -10.71 0.53
C GLU A 188 -9.17 -10.51 1.32
N TYR A 189 -10.21 -10.08 0.61
CA TYR A 189 -11.58 -9.99 1.13
C TYR A 189 -12.50 -10.92 0.35
N GLY A 190 -13.39 -11.62 1.05
CA GLY A 190 -14.51 -12.26 0.38
C GLY A 190 -15.37 -11.22 -0.35
N ARG A 191 -15.73 -11.45 -1.61
CA ARG A 191 -16.52 -10.53 -2.44
C ARG A 191 -17.78 -9.99 -1.75
N GLU A 192 -18.46 -10.85 -1.01
CA GLU A 192 -19.68 -10.47 -0.28
C GLU A 192 -19.46 -9.31 0.71
N LYS A 193 -18.28 -9.24 1.34
CA LYS A 193 -17.91 -8.17 2.27
C LYS A 193 -17.61 -6.83 1.58
N LEU A 194 -17.41 -6.87 0.27
CA LEU A 194 -17.10 -5.71 -0.55
C LEU A 194 -18.33 -5.08 -1.22
N ILE A 195 -19.48 -5.75 -1.17
CA ILE A 195 -20.72 -5.23 -1.73
C ILE A 195 -21.09 -3.90 -1.05
N GLY A 196 -21.42 -2.89 -1.85
CA GLY A 196 -21.69 -1.51 -1.43
C GLY A 196 -20.44 -0.67 -1.16
N LYS A 197 -19.24 -1.25 -1.20
CA LYS A 197 -17.98 -0.54 -0.98
C LYS A 197 -17.40 0.00 -2.29
N ILE A 198 -16.59 1.04 -2.17
CA ILE A 198 -15.75 1.50 -3.28
C ILE A 198 -14.54 0.58 -3.33
N VAL A 199 -14.25 0.07 -4.51
CA VAL A 199 -13.18 -0.89 -4.78
C VAL A 199 -12.32 -0.43 -5.96
N VAL A 200 -11.10 -0.93 -6.01
CA VAL A 200 -10.26 -0.88 -7.21
C VAL A 200 -10.33 -2.26 -7.86
N ALA A 201 -10.60 -2.30 -9.16
CA ALA A 201 -10.61 -3.51 -9.94
C ALA A 201 -9.62 -3.40 -11.11
N ALA A 202 -9.00 -4.53 -11.48
CA ALA A 202 -8.07 -4.65 -12.59
C ALA A 202 -8.68 -5.50 -13.70
N ASN A 203 -8.55 -5.06 -14.94
CA ASN A 203 -8.85 -5.88 -16.09
C ASN A 203 -7.71 -6.88 -16.32
N LYS A 204 -8.03 -8.17 -16.40
CA LYS A 204 -7.04 -9.25 -16.55
C LYS A 204 -6.28 -9.20 -17.88
N LYS A 205 -6.94 -8.71 -18.96
CA LYS A 205 -6.36 -8.65 -20.30
C LYS A 205 -5.58 -7.34 -20.51
N THR A 206 -6.24 -6.19 -20.26
CA THR A 206 -5.65 -4.87 -20.52
C THR A 206 -4.81 -4.36 -19.36
N LYS A 207 -4.87 -5.01 -18.19
CA LYS A 207 -4.19 -4.57 -16.96
C LYS A 207 -4.60 -3.18 -16.45
N GLN A 208 -5.66 -2.62 -16.98
CA GLN A 208 -6.19 -1.32 -16.56
C GLN A 208 -6.84 -1.40 -15.19
N LEU A 209 -6.62 -0.36 -14.38
CA LEU A 209 -7.22 -0.22 -13.06
C LEU A 209 -8.39 0.76 -13.11
N VAL A 210 -9.51 0.37 -12.51
CA VAL A 210 -10.69 1.24 -12.36
C VAL A 210 -11.08 1.35 -10.90
N VAL A 211 -11.60 2.52 -10.52
CA VAL A 211 -12.24 2.76 -9.22
C VAL A 211 -13.75 2.84 -9.42
N SER A 212 -14.50 2.03 -8.67
CA SER A 212 -15.95 1.92 -8.82
C SER A 212 -16.58 1.41 -7.53
N ARG A 213 -17.90 1.53 -7.41
CA ARG A 213 -18.67 0.89 -6.34
C ARG A 213 -19.07 -0.52 -6.76
N LEU A 214 -18.76 -1.50 -5.94
CA LEU A 214 -19.25 -2.86 -6.14
C LEU A 214 -20.69 -2.96 -5.65
N VAL A 215 -21.61 -3.28 -6.54
CA VAL A 215 -23.02 -3.48 -6.22
C VAL A 215 -23.48 -4.86 -6.65
N LYS A 216 -24.51 -5.36 -5.99
CA LYS A 216 -25.15 -6.62 -6.33
C LYS A 216 -26.61 -6.35 -6.68
N PHE A 217 -27.03 -6.80 -7.84
CA PHE A 217 -28.41 -6.79 -8.31
C PHE A 217 -28.86 -8.24 -8.49
N ASP A 218 -29.77 -8.71 -7.65
CA ASP A 218 -30.21 -10.11 -7.61
C ASP A 218 -29.02 -11.08 -7.56
N HIS A 219 -28.71 -11.75 -8.67
CA HIS A 219 -27.61 -12.71 -8.78
C HIS A 219 -26.39 -12.17 -9.52
N THR A 220 -26.41 -10.90 -9.96
CA THR A 220 -25.33 -10.31 -10.76
C THR A 220 -24.64 -9.21 -9.98
N GLU A 221 -23.31 -9.24 -10.00
CA GLU A 221 -22.48 -8.18 -9.44
C GLU A 221 -22.04 -7.23 -10.55
N ALA A 222 -21.89 -5.95 -10.21
CA ALA A 222 -21.45 -4.92 -11.13
C ALA A 222 -20.53 -3.90 -10.46
N LEU A 223 -19.59 -3.37 -11.22
CA LEU A 223 -18.83 -2.18 -10.88
C LEU A 223 -19.55 -0.96 -11.44
N VAL A 224 -20.03 -0.11 -10.57
CA VAL A 224 -20.85 1.06 -10.93
C VAL A 224 -20.13 2.33 -10.54
N ALA A 225 -20.08 3.29 -11.47
CA ALA A 225 -19.62 4.63 -11.19
C ALA A 225 -20.70 5.40 -10.41
N ASP A 226 -20.31 6.30 -9.50
CA ASP A 226 -21.29 7.16 -8.80
C ASP A 226 -21.87 8.21 -9.74
N GLN A 227 -21.17 8.56 -10.83
CA GLN A 227 -21.67 9.45 -11.88
C GLN A 227 -22.41 8.66 -12.95
N ARG A 228 -23.68 8.98 -13.17
CA ARG A 228 -24.64 8.20 -13.98
C ARG A 228 -24.27 8.08 -15.48
N GLU A 229 -23.46 8.99 -16.01
CA GLU A 229 -23.05 9.01 -17.41
C GLU A 229 -22.00 7.94 -17.76
N ASN A 230 -21.37 7.34 -16.74
CA ASN A 230 -20.34 6.34 -16.94
C ASN A 230 -20.93 4.92 -17.03
N GLN A 231 -20.34 4.12 -17.90
CA GLN A 231 -20.76 2.73 -18.11
C GLN A 231 -20.50 1.86 -16.87
N SER A 232 -21.48 1.04 -16.53
CA SER A 232 -21.31 -0.01 -15.52
C SER A 232 -20.67 -1.24 -16.14
N ILE A 233 -19.82 -1.94 -15.35
CA ILE A 233 -19.14 -3.17 -15.77
C ILE A 233 -19.80 -4.33 -15.04
N LEU A 234 -20.45 -5.22 -15.79
CA LEU A 234 -21.03 -6.44 -15.22
C LEU A 234 -19.94 -7.47 -14.91
N LEU A 235 -19.97 -8.03 -13.71
CA LEU A 235 -19.06 -9.07 -13.25
C LEU A 235 -19.74 -10.44 -13.40
N ALA A 236 -19.77 -10.98 -14.62
CA ALA A 236 -20.24 -12.35 -14.86
C ALA A 236 -19.24 -13.38 -14.30
N ASN A 237 -19.64 -14.67 -14.24
CA ASN A 237 -18.85 -15.77 -13.63
C ASN A 237 -17.43 -15.94 -14.19
N GLU A 238 -17.18 -15.52 -15.44
CA GLU A 238 -15.85 -15.49 -16.07
C GLU A 238 -15.37 -14.06 -16.33
N SER A 239 -15.68 -13.15 -15.46
CA SER A 239 -15.34 -11.72 -15.63
C SER A 239 -13.84 -11.52 -15.90
N GLU A 240 -13.58 -10.70 -16.92
CA GLU A 240 -12.23 -10.21 -17.21
C GLU A 240 -11.68 -9.31 -16.09
N TRP A 241 -12.51 -8.95 -15.13
CA TRP A 241 -12.18 -8.05 -14.03
C TRP A 241 -11.93 -8.80 -12.72
N ASN A 242 -10.89 -8.40 -12.02
CA ASN A 242 -10.57 -8.87 -10.69
C ASN A 242 -10.56 -7.69 -9.72
N ILE A 243 -11.12 -7.88 -8.51
CA ILE A 243 -11.05 -6.86 -7.48
C ILE A 243 -9.65 -6.89 -6.87
N VAL A 244 -8.95 -5.77 -6.92
CA VAL A 244 -7.60 -5.58 -6.39
C VAL A 244 -7.65 -5.27 -4.90
N GLY A 245 -8.61 -4.43 -4.49
CA GLY A 245 -8.74 -4.07 -3.09
C GLY A 245 -9.88 -3.11 -2.81
N LYS A 246 -10.07 -2.83 -1.53
CA LYS A 246 -11.09 -1.93 -1.01
C LYS A 246 -10.50 -0.54 -0.78
N VAL A 247 -11.19 0.50 -1.23
CA VAL A 247 -10.83 1.88 -0.88
C VAL A 247 -11.16 2.13 0.60
N LEU A 248 -10.16 2.55 1.35
CA LEU A 248 -10.30 2.87 2.79
C LEU A 248 -10.68 4.32 3.01
N TRP A 249 -9.97 5.22 2.35
CA TRP A 249 -10.16 6.66 2.43
C TRP A 249 -9.62 7.34 1.17
N TRP A 250 -9.91 8.61 1.02
CA TRP A 250 -9.37 9.44 -0.07
C TRP A 250 -9.07 10.85 0.45
N VAL A 251 -8.13 11.51 -0.25
CA VAL A 251 -7.73 12.88 0.04
C VAL A 251 -7.46 13.62 -1.26
N GLY A 252 -7.86 14.87 -1.31
CA GLY A 252 -7.65 15.74 -2.47
C GLY A 252 -7.27 17.13 -2.04
N LYS A 253 -6.66 17.87 -2.99
CA LYS A 253 -6.45 19.30 -2.83
C LYS A 253 -7.63 20.03 -3.45
N THR A 254 -8.16 21.02 -2.75
CA THR A 254 -9.01 22.02 -3.37
C THR A 254 -8.13 22.89 -4.27
N SER A 255 -8.49 23.00 -5.54
CA SER A 255 -7.88 23.92 -6.50
C SER A 255 -8.23 25.35 -6.18
#